data_8903736c1f2256470ffef9d60a549660
#
_entry.id   8903736c1f2256470ffef9d60a549660
#
_cell.length_a   1.000
_cell.length_b   1.000
_cell.length_c   1.000
_cell.angle_alpha   90.00
_cell.angle_beta   90.00
_cell.angle_gamma   90.00
#
_symmetry.space_group_name_H-M   'P 1'
#
loop_
_entity.id
_entity.type
_entity.pdbx_description
1 polymer ?
#
loop_
_entity_poly.entity_id
_entity_poly.type
_entity_poly.pdbx_seq_one_letter_code
_entity_poly.pdbx_strand_id
1 'polypeptide(L)'
;MEFIGRERELARIKKTLKAPEQRNVLIYGRRRVGKSELIKQALTDLSDVATVYYECRQTSEADNLESLSVLVAEALSFPPLAFAGIRELIEFLFVQAKDKNITLVLDEYPYLRDAVKGLDSILQTSIDAHREDSRLNIVLCGSYVEIMKSLIEHESPLYGRIDLALELKPMDYFDAAKFYPAFSPEDKVQLYSVFGGIPFYNRLIDQSQSVRDNIIELVTEPGARLESEVPSYLNAEISKMTNANEVFGALAQGYSRWGDVLAQSHVSSGPAMADVLDKLISLEIVQKRAPINDPTNKRKSGYFVVDPLSLFYYRYVFRNASARQLLDPEVFYDRHVSQDFEENYVPHMFEEICRQYLVRQNRTGKIEPAFDAIGKYWYDDPANKTSGEFDVVTQDPEGYAFYEAKFRKSPITQKMVDEEIAQVEATGLKCHRYGFFSRSGFEAGESDRTVFIDLPQMFG
;
A
#
# COMPACT_ATOMS: atom_id res chain seq x y z
N MET A 1 -14.72 0.02 -17.90
CA MET A 1 -14.26 0.94 -16.82
C MET A 1 -12.80 1.24 -17.08
N GLU A 2 -12.39 2.50 -17.05
CA GLU A 2 -11.03 2.90 -17.38
C GLU A 2 -10.05 2.37 -16.33
N PHE A 3 -8.88 1.90 -16.77
CA PHE A 3 -7.79 1.47 -15.89
C PHE A 3 -7.02 2.71 -15.44
N ILE A 4 -6.86 2.90 -14.14
CA ILE A 4 -6.30 4.11 -13.54
C ILE A 4 -4.94 3.83 -12.91
N GLY A 5 -3.95 4.65 -13.25
CA GLY A 5 -2.60 4.60 -12.69
C GLY A 5 -1.80 3.36 -13.08
N ARG A 6 -0.72 3.09 -12.36
CA ARG A 6 0.12 1.89 -12.56
C ARG A 6 0.85 1.83 -13.91
N GLU A 7 1.05 2.96 -14.56
CA GLU A 7 1.66 3.02 -15.89
C GLU A 7 3.03 2.35 -15.92
N ARG A 8 3.79 2.51 -14.84
CA ARG A 8 5.15 1.95 -14.72
C ARG A 8 5.13 0.44 -14.56
N GLU A 9 4.29 -0.07 -13.67
CA GLU A 9 4.12 -1.50 -13.44
C GLU A 9 3.55 -2.18 -14.69
N LEU A 10 2.54 -1.58 -15.32
CA LEU A 10 1.95 -2.04 -16.57
C LEU A 10 2.98 -2.13 -17.68
N ALA A 11 3.79 -1.10 -17.87
CA ALA A 11 4.86 -1.09 -18.89
C ALA A 11 5.89 -2.20 -18.65
N ARG A 12 6.27 -2.45 -17.39
CA ARG A 12 7.20 -3.53 -17.04
C ARG A 12 6.64 -4.91 -17.36
N ILE A 13 5.38 -5.18 -17.00
CA ILE A 13 4.72 -6.47 -17.30
C ILE A 13 4.64 -6.66 -18.81
N LYS A 14 4.12 -5.66 -19.56
CA LYS A 14 4.02 -5.73 -21.01
C LYS A 14 5.37 -5.98 -21.69
N LYS A 15 6.42 -5.29 -21.24
CA LYS A 15 7.78 -5.50 -21.76
C LYS A 15 8.26 -6.94 -21.52
N THR A 16 7.99 -7.48 -20.33
CA THR A 16 8.42 -8.84 -19.97
C THR A 16 7.66 -9.89 -20.78
N LEU A 17 6.32 -9.77 -20.88
CA LEU A 17 5.49 -10.76 -21.59
C LEU A 17 5.64 -10.70 -23.13
N LYS A 18 6.14 -9.58 -23.70
CA LYS A 18 6.46 -9.43 -25.13
C LYS A 18 7.85 -9.96 -25.51
N ALA A 19 8.65 -10.42 -24.56
CA ALA A 19 9.95 -10.98 -24.86
C ALA A 19 9.79 -12.25 -25.72
N PRO A 20 10.74 -12.52 -26.66
CA PRO A 20 10.64 -13.69 -27.54
C PRO A 20 10.91 -15.02 -26.82
N GLU A 21 11.60 -14.94 -25.66
CA GLU A 21 11.89 -16.12 -24.84
C GLU A 21 10.80 -16.30 -23.75
N GLN A 22 10.78 -17.48 -23.16
CA GLN A 22 9.97 -17.78 -22.00
C GLN A 22 10.24 -16.80 -20.86
N ARG A 23 9.19 -16.25 -20.24
CA ARG A 23 9.27 -15.35 -19.10
C ARG A 23 8.29 -15.70 -18.00
N ASN A 24 8.77 -15.62 -16.76
CA ASN A 24 7.96 -15.87 -15.58
C ASN A 24 7.82 -14.60 -14.75
N VAL A 25 6.58 -14.25 -14.43
CA VAL A 25 6.23 -13.03 -13.70
C VAL A 25 5.56 -13.41 -12.38
N LEU A 26 5.99 -12.79 -11.31
CA LEU A 26 5.39 -12.90 -9.99
C LEU A 26 4.77 -11.56 -9.60
N ILE A 27 3.47 -11.54 -9.32
CA ILE A 27 2.75 -10.33 -8.89
C ILE A 27 2.08 -10.61 -7.56
N TYR A 28 2.44 -9.85 -6.55
CA TYR A 28 1.84 -10.01 -5.22
C TYR A 28 1.59 -8.68 -4.54
N GLY A 29 0.85 -8.71 -3.48
CA GLY A 29 0.45 -7.54 -2.70
C GLY A 29 -0.90 -7.75 -2.05
N ARG A 30 -1.27 -6.84 -1.18
CA ARG A 30 -2.50 -6.88 -0.40
C ARG A 30 -3.75 -7.14 -1.26
N ARG A 31 -4.79 -7.73 -0.66
CA ARG A 31 -6.11 -7.86 -1.31
C ARG A 31 -6.62 -6.49 -1.78
N ARG A 32 -7.34 -6.49 -2.92
CA ARG A 32 -8.00 -5.30 -3.50
C ARG A 32 -7.08 -4.19 -4.01
N VAL A 33 -5.76 -4.43 -4.03
CA VAL A 33 -4.75 -3.46 -4.53
C VAL A 33 -4.72 -3.37 -6.07
N GLY A 34 -5.50 -4.23 -6.77
CA GLY A 34 -5.65 -4.18 -8.23
C GLY A 34 -4.75 -5.13 -9.02
N LYS A 35 -4.24 -6.21 -8.42
CA LYS A 35 -3.35 -7.19 -9.11
C LYS A 35 -3.99 -7.80 -10.35
N SER A 36 -5.17 -8.41 -10.21
CA SER A 36 -5.89 -9.08 -11.31
C SER A 36 -6.26 -8.11 -12.43
N GLU A 37 -6.68 -6.88 -12.09
CA GLU A 37 -6.97 -5.84 -13.07
C GLU A 37 -5.73 -5.40 -13.84
N LEU A 38 -4.58 -5.27 -13.15
CA LEU A 38 -3.30 -4.93 -13.77
C LEU A 38 -2.86 -6.01 -14.76
N ILE A 39 -3.00 -7.30 -14.39
CA ILE A 39 -2.70 -8.43 -15.28
C ILE A 39 -3.62 -8.40 -16.50
N LYS A 40 -4.94 -8.31 -16.30
CA LYS A 40 -5.92 -8.25 -17.40
C LYS A 40 -5.61 -7.09 -18.34
N GLN A 41 -5.30 -5.91 -17.80
CA GLN A 41 -4.89 -4.75 -18.61
C GLN A 41 -3.58 -4.97 -19.37
N ALA A 42 -2.63 -5.70 -18.79
CA ALA A 42 -1.39 -6.05 -19.50
C ALA A 42 -1.61 -7.01 -20.66
N LEU A 43 -2.57 -7.93 -20.51
CA LEU A 43 -2.89 -8.94 -21.52
C LEU A 43 -3.69 -8.39 -22.71
N THR A 44 -4.44 -7.28 -22.56
CA THR A 44 -5.25 -6.70 -23.66
C THR A 44 -4.41 -6.32 -24.88
N ASP A 45 -3.13 -6.01 -24.72
CA ASP A 45 -2.24 -5.61 -25.81
C ASP A 45 -1.44 -6.79 -26.40
N LEU A 46 -1.77 -8.02 -26.04
CA LEU A 46 -1.10 -9.23 -26.50
C LEU A 46 -1.99 -10.00 -27.50
N SER A 47 -2.27 -9.39 -28.65
CA SER A 47 -3.22 -9.91 -29.64
C SER A 47 -2.86 -11.27 -30.25
N ASP A 48 -1.54 -11.60 -30.28
CA ASP A 48 -1.04 -12.83 -30.92
C ASP A 48 -0.63 -13.90 -29.91
N VAL A 49 -1.12 -13.81 -28.66
CA VAL A 49 -0.79 -14.71 -27.55
C VAL A 49 -2.06 -15.43 -27.08
N ALA A 50 -2.04 -16.75 -27.08
CA ALA A 50 -3.10 -17.51 -26.45
C ALA A 50 -3.01 -17.34 -24.93
N THR A 51 -4.07 -16.85 -24.29
CA THR A 51 -4.08 -16.58 -22.86
C THR A 51 -4.99 -17.55 -22.11
N VAL A 52 -4.42 -18.29 -21.17
CA VAL A 52 -5.14 -19.09 -20.19
C VAL A 52 -5.11 -18.35 -18.86
N TYR A 53 -6.23 -17.73 -18.48
CA TYR A 53 -6.39 -17.03 -17.21
C TYR A 53 -7.21 -17.87 -16.24
N TYR A 54 -6.58 -18.38 -15.20
CA TYR A 54 -7.23 -19.19 -14.18
C TYR A 54 -7.14 -18.54 -12.81
N GLU A 55 -8.31 -18.30 -12.22
CA GLU A 55 -8.42 -17.90 -10.81
C GLU A 55 -8.47 -19.19 -9.97
N CYS A 56 -7.37 -19.48 -9.27
CA CYS A 56 -7.20 -20.67 -8.48
C CYS A 56 -8.19 -20.70 -7.31
N ARG A 57 -8.79 -21.86 -7.06
CA ARG A 57 -9.82 -22.02 -6.03
C ARG A 57 -9.30 -22.76 -4.82
N GLN A 58 -9.83 -22.41 -3.66
CA GLN A 58 -9.58 -23.16 -2.42
C GLN A 58 -10.40 -24.46 -2.39
N THR A 59 -10.01 -25.41 -3.24
CA THR A 59 -10.66 -26.70 -3.43
C THR A 59 -9.63 -27.78 -3.75
N SER A 60 -10.07 -29.01 -4.07
CA SER A 60 -9.16 -30.12 -4.40
C SER A 60 -8.35 -29.89 -5.69
N GLU A 61 -7.25 -30.65 -5.84
CA GLU A 61 -6.49 -30.67 -7.11
C GLU A 61 -7.38 -31.08 -8.29
N ALA A 62 -8.27 -32.07 -8.10
CA ALA A 62 -9.15 -32.57 -9.16
C ALA A 62 -10.11 -31.50 -9.69
N ASP A 63 -10.72 -30.70 -8.81
CA ASP A 63 -11.65 -29.64 -9.19
C ASP A 63 -10.91 -28.47 -9.89
N ASN A 64 -9.72 -28.09 -9.38
CA ASN A 64 -8.87 -27.11 -10.04
C ASN A 64 -8.41 -27.59 -11.42
N LEU A 65 -8.02 -28.87 -11.54
CA LEU A 65 -7.58 -29.50 -12.79
C LEU A 65 -8.70 -29.51 -13.84
N GLU A 66 -9.91 -29.92 -13.46
CA GLU A 66 -11.07 -29.94 -14.36
C GLU A 66 -11.36 -28.53 -14.92
N SER A 67 -11.43 -27.55 -14.03
CA SER A 67 -11.69 -26.15 -14.42
C SER A 67 -10.59 -25.57 -15.31
N LEU A 68 -9.31 -25.82 -14.98
CA LEU A 68 -8.17 -25.35 -15.78
C LEU A 68 -8.10 -26.06 -17.13
N SER A 69 -8.45 -27.36 -17.20
CA SER A 69 -8.47 -28.14 -18.46
C SER A 69 -9.46 -27.57 -19.48
N VAL A 70 -10.63 -27.12 -19.01
CA VAL A 70 -11.63 -26.46 -19.86
C VAL A 70 -11.06 -25.17 -20.44
N LEU A 71 -10.45 -24.32 -19.62
CA LEU A 71 -9.86 -23.05 -20.08
C LEU A 71 -8.71 -23.25 -21.06
N VAL A 72 -7.87 -24.27 -20.83
CA VAL A 72 -6.79 -24.66 -21.76
C VAL A 72 -7.37 -25.09 -23.10
N ALA A 73 -8.40 -25.96 -23.10
CA ALA A 73 -9.05 -26.41 -24.33
C ALA A 73 -9.64 -25.24 -25.12
N GLU A 74 -10.35 -24.33 -24.46
CA GLU A 74 -10.93 -23.12 -25.07
C GLU A 74 -9.84 -22.20 -25.65
N ALA A 75 -8.84 -21.84 -24.86
CA ALA A 75 -7.77 -20.91 -25.26
C ALA A 75 -6.95 -21.42 -26.45
N LEU A 76 -6.76 -22.74 -26.55
CA LEU A 76 -5.97 -23.36 -27.61
C LEU A 76 -6.81 -23.94 -28.75
N SER A 77 -8.14 -23.81 -28.69
CA SER A 77 -9.12 -24.34 -29.66
C SER A 77 -9.02 -25.85 -29.81
N PHE A 78 -8.86 -26.58 -28.72
CA PHE A 78 -8.90 -28.04 -28.66
C PHE A 78 -10.31 -28.53 -28.28
N PRO A 79 -10.65 -29.78 -28.66
CA PRO A 79 -11.75 -30.49 -28.01
C PRO A 79 -11.53 -30.61 -26.50
N PRO A 80 -12.56 -31.00 -25.72
CA PRO A 80 -12.39 -31.24 -24.29
C PRO A 80 -11.13 -32.07 -23.97
N LEU A 81 -10.27 -31.57 -23.13
CA LEU A 81 -9.03 -32.18 -22.68
C LEU A 81 -9.22 -32.80 -21.30
N ALA A 82 -8.58 -33.94 -21.07
CA ALA A 82 -8.51 -34.59 -19.77
C ALA A 82 -7.07 -34.93 -19.44
N PHE A 83 -6.63 -34.60 -18.23
CA PHE A 83 -5.27 -34.86 -17.75
C PHE A 83 -5.33 -35.66 -16.44
N ALA A 84 -4.31 -36.46 -16.17
CA ALA A 84 -4.20 -37.24 -14.93
C ALA A 84 -3.86 -36.39 -13.71
N GLY A 85 -3.32 -35.20 -13.90
CA GLY A 85 -2.97 -34.25 -12.83
C GLY A 85 -2.42 -32.93 -13.38
N ILE A 86 -2.21 -31.96 -12.50
CA ILE A 86 -1.72 -30.62 -12.86
C ILE A 86 -0.34 -30.70 -13.55
N ARG A 87 0.53 -31.62 -13.17
CA ARG A 87 1.83 -31.84 -13.85
C ARG A 87 1.66 -32.09 -15.34
N GLU A 88 0.78 -33.01 -15.71
CA GLU A 88 0.56 -33.36 -17.11
C GLU A 88 0.00 -32.20 -17.93
N LEU A 89 -0.93 -31.44 -17.34
CA LEU A 89 -1.47 -30.24 -17.96
C LEU A 89 -0.39 -29.18 -18.20
N ILE A 90 0.49 -28.93 -17.20
CA ILE A 90 1.60 -27.99 -17.34
C ILE A 90 2.56 -28.42 -18.45
N GLU A 91 2.96 -29.68 -18.47
CA GLU A 91 3.82 -30.24 -19.55
C GLU A 91 3.15 -30.08 -20.92
N PHE A 92 1.85 -30.35 -21.03
CA PHE A 92 1.10 -30.14 -22.28
C PHE A 92 1.20 -28.68 -22.74
N LEU A 93 1.01 -27.69 -21.84
CA LEU A 93 1.14 -26.28 -22.19
C LEU A 93 2.55 -25.92 -22.69
N PHE A 94 3.61 -26.45 -22.04
CA PHE A 94 4.98 -26.24 -22.50
C PHE A 94 5.23 -26.78 -23.88
N VAL A 95 4.69 -27.98 -24.18
CA VAL A 95 4.80 -28.60 -25.51
C VAL A 95 4.04 -27.78 -26.56
N GLN A 96 2.81 -27.32 -26.27
CA GLN A 96 2.05 -26.48 -27.20
C GLN A 96 2.71 -25.10 -27.43
N ALA A 97 3.43 -24.61 -26.42
CA ALA A 97 4.11 -23.33 -26.52
C ALA A 97 5.42 -23.34 -27.30
N LYS A 98 5.84 -24.49 -27.88
CA LYS A 98 6.94 -24.53 -28.84
C LYS A 98 6.59 -23.85 -30.15
N ASP A 99 5.34 -23.97 -30.59
CA ASP A 99 4.86 -23.45 -31.86
C ASP A 99 3.97 -22.21 -31.72
N LYS A 100 3.52 -21.89 -30.50
CA LYS A 100 2.60 -20.78 -30.20
C LYS A 100 3.09 -19.98 -29.01
N ASN A 101 2.79 -18.69 -29.01
CA ASN A 101 2.97 -17.88 -27.79
C ASN A 101 1.77 -18.13 -26.86
N ILE A 102 2.04 -18.63 -25.66
CA ILE A 102 1.03 -18.92 -24.65
C ILE A 102 1.39 -18.17 -23.37
N THR A 103 0.39 -17.56 -22.72
CA THR A 103 0.53 -17.02 -21.36
C THR A 103 -0.44 -17.73 -20.43
N LEU A 104 0.09 -18.42 -19.43
CA LEU A 104 -0.66 -19.01 -18.33
C LEU A 104 -0.66 -18.05 -17.14
N VAL A 105 -1.82 -17.61 -16.71
CA VAL A 105 -2.00 -16.83 -15.48
C VAL A 105 -2.64 -17.71 -14.42
N LEU A 106 -1.97 -17.86 -13.30
CA LEU A 106 -2.48 -18.51 -12.10
C LEU A 106 -2.73 -17.43 -11.05
N ASP A 107 -3.95 -16.89 -11.04
CA ASP A 107 -4.38 -15.88 -10.07
C ASP A 107 -4.80 -16.57 -8.77
N GLU A 108 -4.47 -15.98 -7.61
CA GLU A 108 -4.55 -16.60 -6.29
C GLU A 108 -3.81 -17.94 -6.22
N TYR A 109 -2.60 -17.99 -6.79
CA TYR A 109 -1.69 -19.14 -6.84
C TYR A 109 -1.54 -19.90 -5.51
N PRO A 110 -1.50 -19.27 -4.33
CA PRO A 110 -1.43 -19.98 -3.06
C PRO A 110 -2.50 -21.06 -2.88
N TYR A 111 -3.72 -20.89 -3.38
CA TYR A 111 -4.77 -21.91 -3.27
C TYR A 111 -4.46 -23.16 -4.10
N LEU A 112 -3.92 -22.99 -5.31
CA LEU A 112 -3.50 -24.13 -6.12
C LEU A 112 -2.26 -24.83 -5.53
N ARG A 113 -1.34 -24.04 -4.96
CA ARG A 113 -0.13 -24.55 -4.27
C ARG A 113 -0.49 -25.43 -3.07
N ASP A 114 -1.53 -25.04 -2.32
CA ASP A 114 -2.02 -25.83 -1.18
C ASP A 114 -2.73 -27.12 -1.63
N ALA A 115 -3.45 -27.06 -2.77
CA ALA A 115 -4.17 -28.22 -3.31
C ALA A 115 -3.25 -29.23 -3.99
N VAL A 116 -2.14 -28.79 -4.59
CA VAL A 116 -1.22 -29.61 -5.40
C VAL A 116 0.11 -29.78 -4.70
N LYS A 117 0.35 -30.98 -4.17
CA LYS A 117 1.59 -31.26 -3.46
C LYS A 117 2.83 -31.12 -4.37
N GLY A 118 3.72 -30.19 -3.98
CA GLY A 118 4.98 -29.98 -4.69
C GLY A 118 4.83 -29.19 -6.00
N LEU A 119 3.79 -28.35 -6.13
CA LEU A 119 3.53 -27.54 -7.33
C LEU A 119 4.73 -26.68 -7.73
N ASP A 120 5.40 -26.04 -6.76
CA ASP A 120 6.59 -25.22 -7.03
C ASP A 120 7.71 -26.03 -7.69
N SER A 121 7.90 -27.31 -7.27
CA SER A 121 8.89 -28.20 -7.88
C SER A 121 8.45 -28.74 -9.24
N ILE A 122 7.15 -28.92 -9.45
CA ILE A 122 6.60 -29.26 -10.77
C ILE A 122 6.91 -28.12 -11.75
N LEU A 123 6.57 -26.88 -11.39
CA LEU A 123 6.87 -25.70 -12.20
C LEU A 123 8.37 -25.55 -12.45
N GLN A 124 9.21 -25.72 -11.42
CA GLN A 124 10.66 -25.68 -11.54
C GLN A 124 11.15 -26.66 -12.62
N THR A 125 10.75 -27.91 -12.50
CA THR A 125 11.23 -28.99 -13.41
C THR A 125 10.80 -28.70 -14.85
N SER A 126 9.55 -28.30 -15.07
CA SER A 126 9.03 -28.02 -16.40
C SER A 126 9.65 -26.76 -17.01
N ILE A 127 9.83 -25.67 -16.22
CA ILE A 127 10.54 -24.46 -16.66
C ILE A 127 11.95 -24.78 -17.11
N ASP A 128 12.71 -25.54 -16.30
CA ASP A 128 14.10 -25.89 -16.63
C ASP A 128 14.19 -26.78 -17.85
N ALA A 129 13.27 -27.75 -18.01
CA ALA A 129 13.28 -28.71 -19.14
C ALA A 129 12.95 -28.03 -20.48
N HIS A 130 12.14 -26.95 -20.46
CA HIS A 130 11.63 -26.31 -21.68
C HIS A 130 12.15 -24.88 -21.89
N ARG A 131 13.17 -24.48 -21.16
CA ARG A 131 13.68 -23.10 -21.17
C ARG A 131 14.14 -22.60 -22.54
N GLU A 132 14.67 -23.47 -23.36
CA GLU A 132 15.26 -23.11 -24.65
C GLU A 132 14.30 -23.27 -25.85
N ASP A 133 13.23 -24.07 -25.68
CA ASP A 133 12.37 -24.45 -26.79
C ASP A 133 10.89 -24.09 -26.65
N SER A 134 10.48 -23.53 -25.49
CA SER A 134 9.09 -23.11 -25.23
C SER A 134 8.96 -21.61 -25.07
N ARG A 135 7.80 -21.08 -25.49
CA ARG A 135 7.40 -19.67 -25.33
C ARG A 135 6.22 -19.54 -24.37
N LEU A 136 6.16 -20.43 -23.37
CA LEU A 136 5.15 -20.35 -22.32
C LEU A 136 5.55 -19.29 -21.30
N ASN A 137 4.83 -18.17 -21.28
CA ASN A 137 4.92 -17.23 -20.16
C ASN A 137 4.04 -17.70 -18.99
N ILE A 138 4.57 -17.62 -17.78
CA ILE A 138 3.82 -17.94 -16.56
C ILE A 138 3.72 -16.70 -15.70
N VAL A 139 2.47 -16.34 -15.31
CA VAL A 139 2.19 -15.26 -14.37
C VAL A 139 1.60 -15.86 -13.11
N LEU A 140 2.34 -15.81 -12.01
CA LEU A 140 1.88 -16.21 -10.69
C LEU A 140 1.41 -14.96 -9.94
N CYS A 141 0.16 -14.98 -9.49
CA CYS A 141 -0.43 -13.86 -8.75
C CYS A 141 -1.03 -14.34 -7.44
N GLY A 142 -0.91 -13.53 -6.38
CA GLY A 142 -1.52 -13.88 -5.10
C GLY A 142 -1.55 -12.75 -4.09
N SER A 143 -2.50 -12.86 -3.15
CA SER A 143 -2.73 -11.86 -2.10
C SER A 143 -2.05 -12.22 -0.77
N TYR A 144 -1.57 -13.43 -0.59
CA TYR A 144 -0.81 -13.86 0.59
C TYR A 144 0.67 -13.47 0.44
N VAL A 145 0.99 -12.25 0.87
CA VAL A 145 2.29 -11.59 0.61
C VAL A 145 3.48 -12.44 1.06
N GLU A 146 3.43 -13.02 2.27
CA GLU A 146 4.51 -13.86 2.81
C GLU A 146 4.75 -15.10 1.95
N ILE A 147 3.67 -15.80 1.56
CA ILE A 147 3.76 -16.99 0.71
C ILE A 147 4.35 -16.62 -0.66
N MET A 148 3.89 -15.54 -1.26
CA MET A 148 4.37 -15.12 -2.56
C MET A 148 5.82 -14.63 -2.53
N LYS A 149 6.24 -13.94 -1.47
CA LYS A 149 7.65 -13.55 -1.25
C LYS A 149 8.55 -14.78 -1.11
N SER A 150 8.10 -15.80 -0.41
CA SER A 150 8.90 -17.04 -0.23
C SER A 150 9.23 -17.76 -1.55
N LEU A 151 8.44 -17.53 -2.62
CA LEU A 151 8.71 -18.14 -3.95
C LEU A 151 10.02 -17.65 -4.60
N ILE A 152 10.53 -16.50 -4.20
CA ILE A 152 11.78 -15.92 -4.72
C ILE A 152 12.93 -15.96 -3.71
N GLU A 153 12.74 -16.60 -2.55
CA GLU A 153 13.80 -16.84 -1.58
C GLU A 153 14.70 -17.99 -1.99
N HIS A 154 15.93 -17.99 -1.50
CA HIS A 154 16.99 -18.91 -1.92
C HIS A 154 16.62 -20.41 -1.80
N GLU A 155 15.78 -20.75 -0.82
CA GLU A 155 15.36 -22.14 -0.57
C GLU A 155 14.19 -22.59 -1.47
N SER A 156 13.58 -21.67 -2.21
CA SER A 156 12.43 -21.96 -3.07
C SER A 156 12.84 -22.67 -4.37
N PRO A 157 12.07 -23.66 -4.84
CA PRO A 157 12.26 -24.24 -6.17
C PRO A 157 12.20 -23.21 -7.30
N LEU A 158 11.47 -22.10 -7.12
CA LEU A 158 11.34 -21.07 -8.14
C LEU A 158 12.41 -19.95 -8.06
N TYR A 159 13.33 -20.04 -7.11
CA TYR A 159 14.45 -19.11 -7.02
C TYR A 159 15.26 -19.05 -8.31
N GLY A 160 15.52 -17.84 -8.81
CA GLY A 160 16.23 -17.60 -10.07
C GLY A 160 15.45 -17.95 -11.36
N ARG A 161 14.16 -18.32 -11.25
CA ARG A 161 13.29 -18.63 -12.39
C ARG A 161 12.20 -17.58 -12.63
N ILE A 162 12.10 -16.61 -11.76
CA ILE A 162 11.19 -15.46 -11.89
C ILE A 162 11.96 -14.31 -12.52
N ASP A 163 11.56 -13.89 -13.72
CA ASP A 163 12.20 -12.79 -14.47
C ASP A 163 11.74 -11.41 -13.99
N LEU A 164 10.50 -11.32 -13.50
CA LEU A 164 9.94 -10.09 -12.98
C LEU A 164 9.12 -10.37 -11.71
N ALA A 165 9.58 -9.87 -10.57
CA ALA A 165 8.80 -9.84 -9.34
C ALA A 165 8.29 -8.42 -9.08
N LEU A 166 6.97 -8.27 -8.91
CA LEU A 166 6.30 -7.01 -8.62
C LEU A 166 5.49 -7.13 -7.34
N GLU A 167 5.91 -6.39 -6.33
CA GLU A 167 5.10 -6.12 -5.15
C GLU A 167 4.20 -4.94 -5.43
N LEU A 168 2.89 -5.17 -5.51
CA LEU A 168 1.91 -4.13 -5.78
C LEU A 168 1.44 -3.50 -4.47
N LYS A 169 1.93 -2.30 -4.19
CA LYS A 169 1.57 -1.52 -3.00
C LYS A 169 0.33 -0.67 -3.23
N PRO A 170 -0.34 -0.16 -2.18
CA PRO A 170 -1.35 0.88 -2.35
C PRO A 170 -0.85 2.04 -3.22
N MET A 171 -1.73 2.67 -3.95
CA MET A 171 -1.41 3.87 -4.74
C MET A 171 -1.03 5.03 -3.83
N ASP A 172 -0.18 5.93 -4.31
CA ASP A 172 0.04 7.19 -3.62
C ASP A 172 -1.20 8.10 -3.71
N TYR A 173 -1.17 9.21 -2.96
CA TYR A 173 -2.28 10.17 -2.91
C TYR A 173 -2.63 10.73 -4.30
N PHE A 174 -1.64 10.91 -5.18
CA PHE A 174 -1.82 11.49 -6.51
C PHE A 174 -2.53 10.53 -7.45
N ASP A 175 -2.12 9.26 -7.48
CA ASP A 175 -2.77 8.24 -8.31
C ASP A 175 -4.14 7.85 -7.76
N ALA A 176 -4.32 7.82 -6.44
CA ALA A 176 -5.63 7.63 -5.82
C ALA A 176 -6.63 8.74 -6.19
N ALA A 177 -6.18 9.99 -6.20
CA ALA A 177 -7.03 11.14 -6.55
C ALA A 177 -7.61 11.10 -7.99
N LYS A 178 -7.02 10.31 -8.89
CA LYS A 178 -7.54 10.10 -10.24
C LYS A 178 -8.88 9.35 -10.26
N PHE A 179 -9.25 8.64 -9.17
CA PHE A 179 -10.55 7.98 -9.06
C PHE A 179 -11.69 8.95 -8.79
N TYR A 180 -11.40 10.12 -8.26
CA TYR A 180 -12.38 11.14 -7.89
C TYR A 180 -11.95 12.54 -8.34
N PRO A 181 -11.80 12.76 -9.67
CA PRO A 181 -11.27 13.99 -10.23
C PRO A 181 -12.14 15.23 -9.95
N ALA A 182 -13.44 15.06 -9.72
CA ALA A 182 -14.38 16.17 -9.49
C ALA A 182 -14.20 16.85 -8.13
N PHE A 183 -13.58 16.19 -7.16
CA PHE A 183 -13.35 16.76 -5.84
C PHE A 183 -12.24 17.82 -5.83
N SER A 184 -12.37 18.79 -4.93
CA SER A 184 -11.35 19.80 -4.69
C SER A 184 -10.04 19.16 -4.17
N PRO A 185 -8.89 19.82 -4.29
CA PRO A 185 -7.64 19.35 -3.67
C PRO A 185 -7.75 19.06 -2.17
N GLU A 186 -8.53 19.86 -1.45
CA GLU A 186 -8.81 19.66 -0.03
C GLU A 186 -9.60 18.38 0.22
N ASP A 187 -10.70 18.18 -0.50
CA ASP A 187 -11.52 16.97 -0.39
C ASP A 187 -10.72 15.72 -0.75
N LYS A 188 -9.83 15.81 -1.75
CA LYS A 188 -8.92 14.73 -2.15
C LYS A 188 -7.98 14.33 -1.01
N VAL A 189 -7.46 15.30 -0.25
CA VAL A 189 -6.66 15.01 0.95
C VAL A 189 -7.52 14.29 2.00
N GLN A 190 -8.73 14.78 2.27
CA GLN A 190 -9.63 14.17 3.25
C GLN A 190 -10.03 12.75 2.86
N LEU A 191 -10.41 12.51 1.60
CA LEU A 191 -10.75 11.19 1.07
C LEU A 191 -9.57 10.22 1.16
N TYR A 192 -8.38 10.66 0.74
CA TYR A 192 -7.18 9.83 0.84
C TYR A 192 -6.83 9.50 2.29
N SER A 193 -7.06 10.43 3.21
CA SER A 193 -6.84 10.21 4.64
C SER A 193 -7.70 9.08 5.23
N VAL A 194 -8.85 8.77 4.62
CA VAL A 194 -9.75 7.68 5.05
C VAL A 194 -9.58 6.42 4.20
N PHE A 195 -9.66 6.56 2.87
CA PHE A 195 -9.72 5.42 1.95
C PHE A 195 -8.34 4.96 1.45
N GLY A 196 -7.31 5.80 1.62
CA GLY A 196 -5.95 5.50 1.19
C GLY A 196 -5.82 5.20 -0.30
N GLY A 197 -4.79 4.43 -0.65
CA GLY A 197 -4.47 4.10 -2.04
C GLY A 197 -5.00 2.76 -2.54
N ILE A 198 -6.03 2.17 -1.93
CA ILE A 198 -6.62 0.91 -2.38
C ILE A 198 -7.67 1.19 -3.47
N PRO A 199 -7.45 0.77 -4.74
CA PRO A 199 -8.35 1.08 -5.85
C PRO A 199 -9.80 0.67 -5.61
N PHE A 200 -10.01 -0.46 -4.96
CA PHE A 200 -11.37 -0.93 -4.65
C PHE A 200 -12.14 0.06 -3.76
N TYR A 201 -11.50 0.65 -2.76
CA TYR A 201 -12.15 1.63 -1.87
C TYR A 201 -12.43 2.94 -2.63
N ASN A 202 -11.44 3.40 -3.38
CA ASN A 202 -11.54 4.65 -4.13
C ASN A 202 -12.61 4.61 -5.23
N ARG A 203 -12.89 3.43 -5.80
CA ARG A 203 -13.98 3.24 -6.78
C ARG A 203 -15.38 3.32 -6.18
N LEU A 204 -15.53 3.17 -4.88
CA LEU A 204 -16.82 3.26 -4.19
C LEU A 204 -17.25 4.70 -3.89
N ILE A 205 -16.32 5.64 -3.96
CA ILE A 205 -16.56 7.05 -3.65
C ILE A 205 -17.50 7.65 -4.69
N ASP A 206 -18.63 8.17 -4.21
CA ASP A 206 -19.62 8.87 -5.04
C ASP A 206 -19.25 10.36 -5.14
N GLN A 207 -18.90 10.79 -6.36
CA GLN A 207 -18.47 12.16 -6.63
C GLN A 207 -19.62 13.18 -6.63
N SER A 208 -20.88 12.73 -6.55
CA SER A 208 -22.04 13.61 -6.39
C SER A 208 -22.35 13.97 -4.94
N GLN A 209 -21.70 13.29 -3.99
CA GLN A 209 -21.89 13.47 -2.56
C GLN A 209 -20.70 14.22 -1.91
N SER A 210 -20.91 14.73 -0.70
CA SER A 210 -19.82 15.32 0.08
C SER A 210 -18.83 14.26 0.59
N VAL A 211 -17.63 14.69 1.04
CA VAL A 211 -16.69 13.83 1.74
C VAL A 211 -17.33 13.20 2.99
N ARG A 212 -18.08 14.00 3.77
CA ARG A 212 -18.79 13.54 4.95
C ARG A 212 -19.76 12.40 4.65
N ASP A 213 -20.59 12.57 3.62
CA ASP A 213 -21.60 11.57 3.26
C ASP A 213 -20.97 10.27 2.75
N ASN A 214 -19.91 10.37 1.94
CA ASN A 214 -19.12 9.20 1.53
C ASN A 214 -18.53 8.44 2.73
N ILE A 215 -18.02 9.14 3.74
CA ILE A 215 -17.48 8.50 4.95
C ILE A 215 -18.60 7.82 5.73
N ILE A 216 -19.76 8.46 5.86
CA ILE A 216 -20.91 7.88 6.56
C ILE A 216 -21.37 6.61 5.85
N GLU A 217 -21.71 6.68 4.58
CA GLU A 217 -22.29 5.58 3.83
C GLU A 217 -21.32 4.40 3.64
N LEU A 218 -20.02 4.70 3.47
CA LEU A 218 -19.03 3.65 3.18
C LEU A 218 -18.40 3.04 4.42
N VAL A 219 -18.34 3.76 5.56
CA VAL A 219 -17.53 3.32 6.73
C VAL A 219 -18.29 3.38 8.04
N THR A 220 -18.95 4.51 8.38
CA THR A 220 -19.45 4.72 9.74
C THR A 220 -20.88 4.28 9.96
N GLU A 221 -21.72 4.21 8.96
CA GLU A 221 -23.09 3.69 9.07
C GLU A 221 -23.10 2.19 9.36
N PRO A 222 -23.97 1.69 10.26
CA PRO A 222 -24.17 0.25 10.43
C PRO A 222 -24.60 -0.43 9.13
N GLY A 223 -23.87 -1.48 8.72
CA GLY A 223 -24.07 -2.13 7.43
C GLY A 223 -23.33 -1.48 6.25
N ALA A 224 -22.55 -0.45 6.50
CA ALA A 224 -21.71 0.20 5.48
C ALA A 224 -20.80 -0.80 4.73
N ARG A 225 -20.59 -0.53 3.43
CA ARG A 225 -19.89 -1.47 2.55
C ARG A 225 -18.46 -1.81 3.00
N LEU A 226 -17.76 -0.90 3.66
CA LEU A 226 -16.41 -1.10 4.17
C LEU A 226 -16.36 -1.37 5.68
N GLU A 227 -17.51 -1.45 6.35
CA GLU A 227 -17.59 -1.70 7.80
C GLU A 227 -16.80 -2.91 8.24
N SER A 228 -16.97 -4.03 7.55
CA SER A 228 -16.33 -5.31 7.87
C SER A 228 -14.97 -5.49 7.20
N GLU A 229 -14.51 -4.54 6.40
CA GLU A 229 -13.29 -4.69 5.61
C GLU A 229 -12.05 -4.88 6.47
N VAL A 230 -11.86 -4.01 7.44
CA VAL A 230 -10.70 -4.06 8.37
C VAL A 230 -10.77 -5.31 9.25
N PRO A 231 -11.86 -5.60 9.97
CA PRO A 231 -11.96 -6.82 10.76
C PRO A 231 -11.80 -8.11 9.94
N SER A 232 -12.40 -8.19 8.75
CA SER A 232 -12.33 -9.39 7.91
C SER A 232 -10.91 -9.65 7.40
N TYR A 233 -10.21 -8.60 6.99
CA TYR A 233 -8.82 -8.72 6.56
C TYR A 233 -7.92 -9.19 7.69
N LEU A 234 -8.04 -8.59 8.88
CA LEU A 234 -7.23 -8.95 10.03
C LEU A 234 -7.56 -10.36 10.55
N ASN A 235 -8.83 -10.75 10.59
CA ASN A 235 -9.24 -12.09 11.01
C ASN A 235 -8.69 -13.20 10.09
N ALA A 236 -8.52 -12.92 8.81
CA ALA A 236 -7.94 -13.88 7.88
C ALA A 236 -6.44 -14.11 8.12
N GLU A 237 -5.75 -13.14 8.72
CA GLU A 237 -4.29 -13.11 8.81
C GLU A 237 -3.75 -13.27 10.23
N ILE A 238 -4.55 -12.93 11.26
CA ILE A 238 -4.11 -12.87 12.66
C ILE A 238 -4.87 -13.87 13.51
N SER A 239 -4.15 -14.81 14.12
CA SER A 239 -4.74 -15.88 14.95
C SER A 239 -5.28 -15.40 16.31
N LYS A 240 -4.79 -14.28 16.83
CA LYS A 240 -5.17 -13.73 18.15
C LYS A 240 -5.70 -12.31 18.01
N MET A 241 -6.89 -12.15 17.46
CA MET A 241 -7.52 -10.85 17.19
C MET A 241 -7.66 -9.95 18.42
N THR A 242 -7.89 -10.48 19.61
CA THR A 242 -7.99 -9.67 20.83
C THR A 242 -6.74 -8.82 21.03
N ASN A 243 -5.55 -9.43 20.97
CA ASN A 243 -4.30 -8.70 21.10
C ASN A 243 -4.10 -7.68 19.97
N ALA A 244 -4.51 -8.03 18.74
CA ALA A 244 -4.42 -7.10 17.60
C ALA A 244 -5.32 -5.87 17.81
N ASN A 245 -6.55 -6.05 18.24
CA ASN A 245 -7.47 -4.95 18.54
C ASN A 245 -6.94 -4.02 19.63
N GLU A 246 -6.33 -4.57 20.68
CA GLU A 246 -5.73 -3.80 21.77
C GLU A 246 -4.53 -2.99 21.27
N VAL A 247 -3.62 -3.58 20.50
CA VAL A 247 -2.47 -2.89 19.90
C VAL A 247 -2.93 -1.79 18.95
N PHE A 248 -3.88 -2.08 18.06
CA PHE A 248 -4.45 -1.07 17.17
C PHE A 248 -5.12 0.07 17.93
N GLY A 249 -5.88 -0.26 18.97
CA GLY A 249 -6.52 0.74 19.82
C GLY A 249 -5.52 1.74 20.40
N ALA A 250 -4.35 1.26 20.86
CA ALA A 250 -3.28 2.11 21.36
C ALA A 250 -2.63 2.95 20.23
N LEU A 251 -2.28 2.31 19.11
CA LEU A 251 -1.67 3.00 17.95
C LEU A 251 -2.59 4.08 17.37
N ALA A 252 -3.89 3.81 17.26
CA ALA A 252 -4.88 4.76 16.74
C ALA A 252 -5.11 5.98 17.65
N GLN A 253 -4.73 5.88 18.91
CA GLN A 253 -4.71 7.00 19.86
C GLN A 253 -3.41 7.82 19.82
N GLY A 254 -2.45 7.43 18.97
CA GLY A 254 -1.18 8.14 18.78
C GLY A 254 -0.02 7.61 19.63
N TYR A 255 -0.23 6.56 20.42
CA TYR A 255 0.87 5.89 21.12
C TYR A 255 1.72 5.13 20.10
N SER A 256 2.99 5.50 19.96
CA SER A 256 3.86 4.90 18.94
C SER A 256 5.08 4.19 19.51
N ARG A 257 5.55 4.58 20.69
CA ARG A 257 6.74 3.97 21.31
C ARG A 257 6.38 2.64 21.96
N TRP A 258 7.29 1.69 21.88
CA TRP A 258 7.09 0.34 22.43
C TRP A 258 6.51 0.31 23.84
N GLY A 259 7.11 1.10 24.77
CA GLY A 259 6.67 1.14 26.17
C GLY A 259 5.26 1.68 26.35
N ASP A 260 4.92 2.71 25.56
CA ASP A 260 3.61 3.37 25.62
C ASP A 260 2.52 2.46 25.01
N VAL A 261 2.81 1.83 23.86
CA VAL A 261 1.91 0.87 23.24
C VAL A 261 1.64 -0.32 24.15
N LEU A 262 2.69 -0.87 24.81
CA LEU A 262 2.53 -1.98 25.74
C LEU A 262 1.67 -1.59 26.96
N ALA A 263 1.89 -0.40 27.50
CA ALA A 263 1.15 0.08 28.68
C ALA A 263 -0.31 0.38 28.36
N GLN A 264 -0.62 0.83 27.14
CA GLN A 264 -1.98 1.25 26.74
C GLN A 264 -2.78 0.15 26.06
N SER A 265 -2.12 -0.84 25.46
CA SER A 265 -2.80 -1.93 24.74
C SER A 265 -3.36 -3.02 25.65
N HIS A 266 -3.06 -3.00 26.96
CA HIS A 266 -3.50 -4.05 27.91
C HIS A 266 -3.11 -5.48 27.49
N VAL A 267 -2.19 -5.65 26.54
CA VAL A 267 -1.70 -6.96 26.11
C VAL A 267 -0.88 -7.58 27.25
N SER A 268 -1.08 -8.87 27.51
CA SER A 268 -0.59 -9.56 28.68
C SER A 268 0.96 -9.63 28.81
N SER A 269 1.68 -9.44 27.72
CA SER A 269 3.15 -9.51 27.73
C SER A 269 3.81 -8.84 26.53
N GLY A 270 5.08 -8.43 26.69
CA GLY A 270 5.91 -7.90 25.60
C GLY A 270 6.04 -8.86 24.41
N PRO A 271 6.32 -10.16 24.58
CA PRO A 271 6.34 -11.12 23.48
C PRO A 271 5.02 -11.19 22.69
N ALA A 272 3.87 -11.21 23.38
CA ALA A 272 2.57 -11.24 22.69
C ALA A 272 2.31 -9.97 21.85
N MET A 273 2.79 -8.81 22.34
CA MET A 273 2.75 -7.57 21.55
C MET A 273 3.71 -7.61 20.37
N ALA A 274 4.91 -8.18 20.54
CA ALA A 274 5.88 -8.34 19.46
C ALA A 274 5.30 -9.16 18.31
N ASP A 275 4.74 -10.33 18.61
CA ASP A 275 4.12 -11.21 17.62
C ASP A 275 3.03 -10.48 16.80
N VAL A 276 2.20 -9.67 17.46
CA VAL A 276 1.17 -8.87 16.78
C VAL A 276 1.81 -7.80 15.90
N LEU A 277 2.77 -7.02 16.44
CA LEU A 277 3.41 -5.95 15.67
C LEU A 277 4.18 -6.49 14.47
N ASP A 278 4.92 -7.60 14.62
CA ASP A 278 5.65 -8.23 13.53
C ASP A 278 4.68 -8.69 12.43
N LYS A 279 3.53 -9.28 12.81
CA LYS A 279 2.51 -9.65 11.85
C LYS A 279 1.88 -8.45 11.15
N LEU A 280 1.56 -7.38 11.88
CA LEU A 280 1.01 -6.15 11.29
C LEU A 280 2.00 -5.45 10.37
N ILE A 281 3.30 -5.55 10.66
CA ILE A 281 4.37 -5.04 9.79
C ILE A 281 4.48 -5.90 8.52
N SER A 282 4.42 -7.23 8.65
CA SER A 282 4.46 -8.12 7.47
C SER A 282 3.26 -7.92 6.53
N LEU A 283 2.10 -7.54 7.08
CA LEU A 283 0.89 -7.17 6.34
C LEU A 283 0.92 -5.73 5.79
N GLU A 284 1.99 -4.98 6.03
CA GLU A 284 2.13 -3.58 5.61
C GLU A 284 1.03 -2.63 6.14
N ILE A 285 0.45 -2.96 7.28
CA ILE A 285 -0.55 -2.12 7.97
C ILE A 285 0.12 -1.19 8.96
N VAL A 286 1.20 -1.66 9.61
CA VAL A 286 2.02 -0.91 10.53
C VAL A 286 3.44 -0.82 9.98
N GLN A 287 4.09 0.31 10.16
CA GLN A 287 5.51 0.49 9.91
C GLN A 287 6.23 0.86 11.20
N LYS A 288 7.41 0.25 11.39
CA LYS A 288 8.36 0.72 12.39
C LYS A 288 9.26 1.77 11.76
N ARG A 289 9.24 2.99 12.29
CA ARG A 289 10.03 4.11 11.78
C ARG A 289 11.01 4.59 12.83
N ALA A 290 12.27 4.77 12.45
CA ALA A 290 13.29 5.42 13.23
C ALA A 290 13.52 6.85 12.72
N PRO A 291 14.05 7.76 13.54
CA PRO A 291 14.45 9.08 13.06
C PRO A 291 15.54 8.99 11.99
N ILE A 292 15.47 9.87 10.99
CA ILE A 292 16.42 9.89 9.85
C ILE A 292 17.88 10.09 10.32
N ASN A 293 18.07 10.86 11.37
CA ASN A 293 19.39 11.16 11.94
C ASN A 293 19.89 10.11 12.93
N ASP A 294 19.07 9.11 13.29
CA ASP A 294 19.46 8.04 14.23
C ASP A 294 18.71 6.72 13.90
N PRO A 295 18.93 6.16 12.68
CA PRO A 295 18.14 5.04 12.17
C PRO A 295 18.31 3.74 12.94
N THR A 296 19.39 3.63 13.73
CA THR A 296 19.68 2.43 14.54
C THR A 296 19.10 2.51 15.96
N ASN A 297 18.57 3.64 16.38
CA ASN A 297 18.09 3.86 17.73
C ASN A 297 16.71 3.23 17.99
N LYS A 298 16.73 2.04 18.57
CA LYS A 298 15.49 1.32 18.91
C LYS A 298 14.58 2.04 19.91
N ARG A 299 15.16 2.91 20.78
CA ARG A 299 14.39 3.65 21.80
C ARG A 299 13.62 4.83 21.22
N LYS A 300 14.13 5.42 20.14
CA LYS A 300 13.50 6.54 19.41
C LYS A 300 12.62 6.07 18.24
N SER A 301 12.65 4.77 17.93
CA SER A 301 11.77 4.18 16.91
C SER A 301 10.35 4.09 17.43
N GLY A 302 9.39 4.34 16.54
CA GLY A 302 7.96 4.21 16.79
C GLY A 302 7.27 3.29 15.80
N TYR A 303 6.09 2.83 16.16
CA TYR A 303 5.18 2.02 15.33
C TYR A 303 4.02 2.89 14.88
N PHE A 304 3.75 2.91 13.58
CA PHE A 304 2.73 3.79 12.97
C PHE A 304 1.82 2.98 12.09
N VAL A 305 0.51 3.16 12.25
CA VAL A 305 -0.48 2.61 11.31
C VAL A 305 -0.37 3.40 10.02
N VAL A 306 -0.06 2.72 8.92
CA VAL A 306 0.10 3.32 7.59
C VAL A 306 -1.05 3.00 6.64
N ASP A 307 -1.98 2.14 7.05
CA ASP A 307 -3.22 1.90 6.35
C ASP A 307 -4.31 2.88 6.83
N PRO A 308 -4.70 3.86 6.00
CA PRO A 308 -5.62 4.91 6.43
C PRO A 308 -6.97 4.37 6.89
N LEU A 309 -7.55 3.39 6.18
CA LEU A 309 -8.85 2.83 6.56
C LEU A 309 -8.78 2.11 7.91
N SER A 310 -7.70 1.36 8.18
CA SER A 310 -7.52 0.73 9.49
C SER A 310 -7.35 1.76 10.60
N LEU A 311 -6.57 2.82 10.37
CA LEU A 311 -6.39 3.90 11.35
C LEU A 311 -7.72 4.59 11.66
N PHE A 312 -8.49 4.95 10.62
CA PHE A 312 -9.81 5.56 10.76
C PHE A 312 -10.79 4.65 11.52
N TYR A 313 -10.84 3.36 11.11
CA TYR A 313 -11.72 2.37 11.73
C TYR A 313 -11.47 2.23 13.25
N TYR A 314 -10.21 2.04 13.66
CA TYR A 314 -9.89 1.86 15.09
C TYR A 314 -10.04 3.14 15.90
N ARG A 315 -9.80 4.29 15.29
CA ARG A 315 -9.95 5.58 15.97
C ARG A 315 -11.39 5.94 16.24
N TYR A 316 -12.28 5.72 15.28
CA TYR A 316 -13.65 6.23 15.33
C TYR A 316 -14.72 5.14 15.42
N VAL A 317 -14.61 4.07 14.66
CA VAL A 317 -15.67 3.05 14.52
C VAL A 317 -15.57 2.00 15.63
N PHE A 318 -14.43 1.34 15.75
CA PHE A 318 -14.23 0.26 16.72
C PHE A 318 -14.41 0.74 18.16
N ARG A 319 -13.81 1.88 18.50
CA ARG A 319 -13.86 2.45 19.84
C ARG A 319 -15.27 2.89 20.26
N ASN A 320 -16.10 3.31 19.31
CA ASN A 320 -17.43 3.84 19.55
C ASN A 320 -18.54 2.89 19.07
N ALA A 321 -18.26 1.57 18.99
CA ALA A 321 -19.17 0.58 18.42
C ALA A 321 -20.58 0.62 19.05
N SER A 322 -20.71 0.81 20.38
CA SER A 322 -21.99 0.90 21.06
C SER A 322 -22.74 2.18 20.69
N ALA A 323 -22.08 3.34 20.68
CA ALA A 323 -22.69 4.61 20.31
C ALA A 323 -23.18 4.60 18.86
N ARG A 324 -22.40 3.99 17.96
CA ARG A 324 -22.73 3.81 16.55
C ARG A 324 -24.02 3.04 16.31
N GLN A 325 -24.34 2.06 17.15
CA GLN A 325 -25.60 1.28 17.06
C GLN A 325 -26.80 2.02 17.63
N LEU A 326 -26.59 3.02 18.45
CA LEU A 326 -27.66 3.75 19.16
C LEU A 326 -27.99 5.10 18.55
N LEU A 327 -27.09 5.67 17.77
CA LEU A 327 -27.24 7.00 17.19
C LEU A 327 -27.60 6.89 15.71
N ASP A 328 -28.30 7.90 15.22
CA ASP A 328 -28.42 8.17 13.79
C ASP A 328 -27.01 8.35 13.19
N PRO A 329 -26.73 7.83 11.99
CA PRO A 329 -25.41 7.88 11.37
C PRO A 329 -24.80 9.29 11.26
N GLU A 330 -25.61 10.29 10.95
CA GLU A 330 -25.16 11.69 10.87
C GLU A 330 -24.81 12.24 12.25
N VAL A 331 -25.66 11.95 13.25
CA VAL A 331 -25.41 12.35 14.65
C VAL A 331 -24.17 11.64 15.21
N PHE A 332 -23.96 10.37 14.84
CA PHE A 332 -22.75 9.65 15.22
C PHE A 332 -21.51 10.33 14.64
N TYR A 333 -21.51 10.63 13.35
CA TYR A 333 -20.39 11.29 12.68
C TYR A 333 -20.08 12.65 13.33
N ASP A 334 -21.10 13.48 13.52
CA ASP A 334 -20.92 14.83 14.07
C ASP A 334 -20.36 14.83 15.50
N ARG A 335 -20.75 13.85 16.34
CA ARG A 335 -20.31 13.76 17.73
C ARG A 335 -18.95 13.07 17.91
N HIS A 336 -18.65 12.06 17.11
CA HIS A 336 -17.51 11.16 17.37
C HIS A 336 -16.40 11.25 16.33
N VAL A 337 -16.65 11.90 15.18
CA VAL A 337 -15.71 11.96 14.07
C VAL A 337 -15.34 13.40 13.72
N SER A 338 -16.32 14.23 13.39
CA SER A 338 -16.17 15.50 12.67
C SER A 338 -15.06 16.40 13.22
N GLN A 339 -15.11 16.76 14.51
CA GLN A 339 -14.15 17.69 15.09
C GLN A 339 -12.72 17.14 15.08
N ASP A 340 -12.52 15.94 15.61
CA ASP A 340 -11.18 15.33 15.67
C ASP A 340 -10.63 14.99 14.27
N PHE A 341 -11.50 14.66 13.33
CA PHE A 341 -11.17 14.43 11.93
C PHE A 341 -10.55 15.68 11.29
N GLU A 342 -11.19 16.86 11.46
CA GLU A 342 -10.69 18.11 10.90
C GLU A 342 -9.45 18.65 11.64
N GLU A 343 -9.44 18.59 12.97
CA GLU A 343 -8.44 19.26 13.80
C GLU A 343 -7.17 18.45 14.02
N ASN A 344 -7.25 17.11 13.99
CA ASN A 344 -6.12 16.24 14.34
C ASN A 344 -5.85 15.15 13.30
N TYR A 345 -6.88 14.43 12.83
CA TYR A 345 -6.69 13.25 11.98
C TYR A 345 -6.18 13.62 10.59
N VAL A 346 -6.88 14.49 9.87
CA VAL A 346 -6.46 14.92 8.52
C VAL A 346 -5.14 15.68 8.55
N PRO A 347 -4.87 16.61 9.49
CA PRO A 347 -3.54 17.21 9.62
C PRO A 347 -2.40 16.19 9.76
N HIS A 348 -2.58 15.17 10.61
CA HIS A 348 -1.60 14.11 10.77
C HIS A 348 -1.40 13.29 9.47
N MET A 349 -2.50 12.94 8.78
CA MET A 349 -2.42 12.24 7.49
C MET A 349 -1.80 13.11 6.39
N PHE A 350 -1.97 14.41 6.47
CA PHE A 350 -1.38 15.36 5.53
C PHE A 350 0.16 15.34 5.54
N GLU A 351 0.79 15.13 6.68
CA GLU A 351 2.25 14.94 6.77
C GLU A 351 2.71 13.75 5.90
N GLU A 352 1.96 12.63 5.93
CA GLU A 352 2.26 11.46 5.09
C GLU A 352 2.07 11.78 3.59
N ILE A 353 1.02 12.52 3.24
CA ILE A 353 0.77 12.99 1.88
C ILE A 353 1.91 13.90 1.40
N CYS A 354 2.41 14.80 2.25
CA CYS A 354 3.57 15.65 1.96
C CYS A 354 4.84 14.82 1.72
N ARG A 355 5.08 13.77 2.51
CA ARG A 355 6.19 12.83 2.26
C ARG A 355 6.05 12.13 0.91
N GLN A 356 4.87 11.66 0.56
CA GLN A 356 4.60 11.03 -0.73
C GLN A 356 4.81 12.01 -1.90
N TYR A 357 4.38 13.26 -1.74
CA TYR A 357 4.65 14.31 -2.72
C TYR A 357 6.15 14.48 -2.96
N LEU A 358 6.95 14.66 -1.90
CA LEU A 358 8.40 14.82 -2.02
C LEU A 358 9.06 13.61 -2.68
N VAL A 359 8.68 12.38 -2.29
CA VAL A 359 9.18 11.16 -2.93
C VAL A 359 8.83 11.12 -4.43
N ARG A 360 7.62 11.54 -4.79
CA ARG A 360 7.19 11.61 -6.20
C ARG A 360 7.99 12.64 -6.99
N GLN A 361 8.17 13.84 -6.44
CA GLN A 361 8.98 14.89 -7.08
C GLN A 361 10.45 14.47 -7.24
N ASN A 362 11.04 13.83 -6.21
CA ASN A 362 12.39 13.30 -6.25
C ASN A 362 12.57 12.25 -7.36
N ARG A 363 11.62 11.28 -7.45
CA ARG A 363 11.63 10.23 -8.48
C ARG A 363 11.47 10.74 -9.90
N THR A 364 10.87 11.91 -10.08
CA THR A 364 10.67 12.55 -11.38
C THR A 364 11.74 13.60 -11.70
N GLY A 365 12.77 13.72 -10.85
CA GLY A 365 13.89 14.66 -11.06
C GLY A 365 13.52 16.13 -10.89
N LYS A 366 12.47 16.42 -10.12
CA LYS A 366 12.02 17.80 -9.86
C LYS A 366 12.57 18.38 -8.54
N ILE A 367 13.33 17.59 -7.79
CA ILE A 367 14.05 18.02 -6.58
C ILE A 367 15.54 17.89 -6.85
N GLU A 368 16.26 19.00 -6.71
CA GLU A 368 17.72 19.07 -6.84
C GLU A 368 18.32 19.80 -5.61
N PRO A 369 19.33 19.20 -4.95
CA PRO A 369 19.82 17.83 -5.18
C PRO A 369 18.79 16.77 -4.81
N ALA A 370 18.85 15.61 -5.49
CA ALA A 370 18.00 14.48 -5.13
C ALA A 370 18.35 13.98 -3.72
N PHE A 371 17.34 13.66 -2.93
CA PHE A 371 17.55 13.14 -1.58
C PHE A 371 17.60 11.61 -1.56
N ASP A 372 18.42 11.06 -0.65
CA ASP A 372 18.61 9.64 -0.42
C ASP A 372 17.74 9.10 0.74
N ALA A 373 17.31 9.97 1.65
CA ALA A 373 16.49 9.60 2.78
C ALA A 373 15.41 10.65 3.07
N ILE A 374 14.27 10.18 3.60
CA ILE A 374 13.15 11.01 4.07
C ILE A 374 12.54 10.39 5.31
N GLY A 375 12.24 11.20 6.31
CA GLY A 375 11.66 10.73 7.57
C GLY A 375 11.46 11.84 8.58
N LYS A 376 11.21 11.44 9.84
CA LYS A 376 11.24 12.36 10.98
C LYS A 376 12.67 12.61 11.43
N TYR A 377 12.95 13.82 11.90
CA TYR A 377 14.22 14.18 12.52
C TYR A 377 14.00 14.44 14.00
N TRP A 378 14.72 13.73 14.84
CA TRP A 378 14.64 13.93 16.28
C TRP A 378 15.80 14.80 16.78
N TYR A 379 15.50 15.80 17.60
CA TYR A 379 16.50 16.65 18.23
C TYR A 379 16.37 16.64 19.76
N ASP A 380 17.50 16.85 20.43
CA ASP A 380 17.61 17.01 21.86
C ASP A 380 18.51 18.22 22.10
N ASP A 381 18.00 19.19 22.83
CA ASP A 381 18.73 20.38 23.27
C ASP A 381 18.81 20.38 24.79
N PRO A 382 19.85 19.74 25.37
CA PRO A 382 20.03 19.68 26.81
C PRO A 382 20.26 21.03 27.47
N ALA A 383 20.77 22.02 26.71
CA ALA A 383 21.05 23.35 27.24
C ALA A 383 19.75 24.12 27.56
N ASN A 384 18.78 23.98 26.67
CA ASN A 384 17.45 24.57 26.84
C ASN A 384 16.42 23.60 27.44
N LYS A 385 16.83 22.36 27.75
CA LYS A 385 15.95 21.26 28.23
C LYS A 385 14.75 21.02 27.33
N THR A 386 14.94 21.16 26.04
CA THR A 386 13.92 20.90 25.02
C THR A 386 14.33 19.70 24.17
N SER A 387 13.34 18.92 23.78
CA SER A 387 13.49 17.88 22.77
C SER A 387 12.23 17.82 21.91
N GLY A 388 12.39 17.42 20.68
CA GLY A 388 11.25 17.37 19.77
C GLY A 388 11.58 16.62 18.49
N GLU A 389 10.66 16.64 17.59
CA GLU A 389 10.83 16.06 16.26
C GLU A 389 10.31 17.02 15.19
N PHE A 390 10.96 16.96 14.02
CA PHE A 390 10.47 17.55 12.79
C PHE A 390 9.88 16.42 11.94
N ASP A 391 8.66 16.60 11.45
CA ASP A 391 7.87 15.51 10.89
C ASP A 391 8.27 15.10 9.47
N VAL A 392 8.73 16.05 8.65
CA VAL A 392 9.11 15.81 7.27
C VAL A 392 10.49 16.40 7.01
N VAL A 393 11.50 15.57 6.97
CA VAL A 393 12.89 15.97 6.71
C VAL A 393 13.47 15.08 5.63
N THR A 394 14.17 15.69 4.66
CA THR A 394 14.95 14.96 3.65
C THR A 394 16.43 15.15 3.90
N GLN A 395 17.21 14.16 3.48
CA GLN A 395 18.67 14.18 3.55
C GLN A 395 19.26 13.94 2.17
N ASP A 396 20.17 14.81 1.76
CA ASP A 396 20.90 14.76 0.50
C ASP A 396 22.39 15.08 0.74
N PRO A 397 23.26 15.08 -0.31
CA PRO A 397 24.69 15.38 -0.15
C PRO A 397 25.02 16.78 0.41
N GLU A 398 24.14 17.77 0.28
CA GLU A 398 24.32 19.12 0.79
C GLU A 398 23.95 19.25 2.29
N GLY A 399 23.12 18.32 2.81
CA GLY A 399 22.68 18.31 4.20
C GLY A 399 21.23 17.91 4.35
N TYR A 400 20.46 18.71 5.09
CA TYR A 400 19.04 18.47 5.35
C TYR A 400 18.17 19.56 4.71
N ALA A 401 16.97 19.17 4.29
CA ALA A 401 15.88 20.09 4.01
C ALA A 401 14.70 19.75 4.94
N PHE A 402 14.15 20.75 5.62
CA PHE A 402 13.08 20.63 6.59
C PHE A 402 11.79 21.13 5.97
N TYR A 403 10.71 20.37 6.16
CA TYR A 403 9.40 20.71 5.62
C TYR A 403 8.36 20.69 6.74
N GLU A 404 7.61 21.78 6.82
CA GLU A 404 6.48 21.92 7.74
C GLU A 404 5.16 21.75 7.00
N ALA A 405 4.24 20.96 7.54
CA ALA A 405 2.95 20.65 6.95
C ALA A 405 1.81 21.24 7.78
N LYS A 406 1.09 22.24 7.25
CA LYS A 406 -0.02 22.91 7.94
C LYS A 406 -1.35 22.71 7.19
N PHE A 407 -2.18 21.78 7.68
CA PHE A 407 -3.53 21.56 7.16
C PHE A 407 -4.56 22.31 8.01
N ARG A 408 -4.64 23.63 7.84
CA ARG A 408 -5.52 24.51 8.61
C ARG A 408 -6.22 25.55 7.74
N LYS A 409 -7.31 26.15 8.26
CA LYS A 409 -8.17 27.12 7.52
C LYS A 409 -7.52 28.50 7.29
N SER A 410 -6.41 28.80 7.97
CA SER A 410 -5.71 30.08 7.81
C SER A 410 -4.38 29.88 7.06
N PRO A 411 -3.94 30.86 6.25
CA PRO A 411 -2.67 30.79 5.53
C PRO A 411 -1.47 30.75 6.48
N ILE A 412 -0.31 30.34 5.95
CA ILE A 412 0.97 30.42 6.66
C ILE A 412 1.49 31.86 6.57
N THR A 413 1.69 32.49 7.70
CA THR A 413 2.20 33.87 7.78
C THR A 413 3.73 33.91 7.84
N GLN A 414 4.34 35.07 7.52
CA GLN A 414 5.80 35.26 7.63
C GLN A 414 6.32 34.95 9.03
N LYS A 415 5.59 35.36 10.08
CA LYS A 415 5.96 35.09 11.46
C LYS A 415 6.11 33.58 11.73
N MET A 416 5.21 32.78 11.20
CA MET A 416 5.30 31.31 11.37
C MET A 416 6.48 30.71 10.62
N VAL A 417 6.76 31.19 9.42
CA VAL A 417 7.96 30.79 8.66
C VAL A 417 9.22 31.08 9.47
N ASP A 418 9.32 32.29 10.03
CA ASP A 418 10.48 32.72 10.81
C ASP A 418 10.64 31.90 12.10
N GLU A 419 9.53 31.57 12.79
CA GLU A 419 9.51 30.74 13.99
C GLU A 419 10.01 29.32 13.71
N GLU A 420 9.53 28.67 12.64
CA GLU A 420 9.96 27.32 12.24
C GLU A 420 11.44 27.29 11.80
N ILE A 421 11.87 28.28 11.02
CA ILE A 421 13.28 28.42 10.64
C ILE A 421 14.17 28.58 11.88
N ALA A 422 13.79 29.44 12.81
CA ALA A 422 14.53 29.68 14.03
C ALA A 422 14.62 28.39 14.88
N GLN A 423 13.55 27.60 14.94
CA GLN A 423 13.56 26.32 15.66
C GLN A 423 14.55 25.33 15.03
N VAL A 424 14.60 25.21 13.71
CA VAL A 424 15.56 24.35 13.02
C VAL A 424 16.99 24.86 13.21
N GLU A 425 17.23 26.17 13.05
CA GLU A 425 18.56 26.78 13.22
C GLU A 425 19.11 26.65 14.65
N ALA A 426 18.23 26.68 15.65
CA ALA A 426 18.60 26.47 17.06
C ALA A 426 19.19 25.06 17.30
N THR A 427 18.91 24.08 16.46
CA THR A 427 19.51 22.74 16.55
C THR A 427 20.96 22.67 16.06
N GLY A 428 21.47 23.71 15.41
CA GLY A 428 22.81 23.76 14.83
C GLY A 428 23.02 22.87 13.61
N LEU A 429 21.95 22.40 12.98
CA LEU A 429 22.01 21.49 11.83
C LEU A 429 22.39 22.19 10.54
N LYS A 430 23.07 21.47 9.66
CA LYS A 430 23.33 21.91 8.30
C LYS A 430 22.04 21.78 7.47
N CYS A 431 21.20 22.82 7.53
CA CYS A 431 19.99 22.94 6.74
C CYS A 431 20.21 23.91 5.57
N HIS A 432 19.93 23.45 4.35
CA HIS A 432 20.08 24.27 3.14
C HIS A 432 18.73 24.74 2.56
N ARG A 433 17.61 24.11 2.95
CA ARG A 433 16.28 24.44 2.43
C ARG A 433 15.19 24.24 3.50
N TYR A 434 14.23 25.18 3.50
CA TYR A 434 13.01 25.12 4.32
C TYR A 434 11.79 25.05 3.40
N GLY A 435 10.95 24.04 3.55
CA GLY A 435 9.74 23.86 2.78
C GLY A 435 8.50 24.03 3.66
N PHE A 436 7.43 24.53 3.07
CA PHE A 436 6.17 24.70 3.76
C PHE A 436 5.03 24.20 2.90
N PHE A 437 4.23 23.29 3.44
CA PHE A 437 3.01 22.81 2.82
C PHE A 437 1.81 23.48 3.48
N SER A 438 0.91 24.03 2.68
CA SER A 438 -0.25 24.73 3.20
C SER A 438 -1.55 24.32 2.51
N ARG A 439 -2.60 24.08 3.31
CA ARG A 439 -3.98 23.95 2.81
C ARG A 439 -4.51 25.27 2.25
N SER A 440 -4.23 26.40 2.92
CA SER A 440 -4.88 27.68 2.68
C SER A 440 -3.93 28.74 2.08
N GLY A 441 -2.78 28.32 1.54
CA GLY A 441 -1.81 29.21 0.91
C GLY A 441 -0.92 29.95 1.90
N PHE A 442 -0.30 31.03 1.44
CA PHE A 442 0.77 31.74 2.14
C PHE A 442 0.55 33.25 2.12
N GLU A 443 0.85 33.89 3.25
CA GLU A 443 1.01 35.34 3.42
C GLU A 443 2.50 35.69 3.68
N ALA A 444 3.41 34.77 3.37
CA ALA A 444 4.85 34.89 3.53
C ALA A 444 5.51 35.17 2.19
N GLY A 445 6.64 35.89 2.21
CA GLY A 445 7.48 36.16 1.03
C GLY A 445 8.39 34.98 0.70
N GLU A 446 8.62 34.74 -0.59
CA GLU A 446 9.59 33.76 -1.06
C GLU A 446 11.03 34.21 -0.78
N SER A 447 11.94 33.26 -0.59
CA SER A 447 13.37 33.48 -0.49
C SER A 447 14.13 32.33 -1.18
N ASP A 448 15.41 32.53 -1.43
CA ASP A 448 16.24 31.49 -2.08
C ASP A 448 16.34 30.17 -1.28
N ARG A 449 16.02 30.21 0.03
CA ARG A 449 16.08 29.07 0.92
C ARG A 449 14.70 28.51 1.30
N THR A 450 13.61 29.18 0.89
CA THR A 450 12.24 28.77 1.23
C THR A 450 11.50 28.25 -0.01
N VAL A 451 10.73 27.17 0.18
CA VAL A 451 9.86 26.60 -0.85
C VAL A 451 8.45 26.52 -0.30
N PHE A 452 7.50 27.09 -1.02
CA PHE A 452 6.08 27.08 -0.67
C PHE A 452 5.31 26.17 -1.60
N ILE A 453 4.54 25.25 -1.03
CA ILE A 453 3.79 24.22 -1.77
C ILE A 453 2.35 24.24 -1.27
N ASP A 454 1.43 24.65 -2.13
CA ASP A 454 -0.01 24.63 -1.85
C ASP A 454 -0.68 23.34 -2.35
N LEU A 455 -1.95 23.14 -1.97
CA LEU A 455 -2.69 21.94 -2.39
C LEU A 455 -2.86 21.85 -3.91
N PRO A 456 -3.19 22.92 -4.69
CA PRO A 456 -3.24 22.83 -6.14
C PRO A 456 -1.95 22.30 -6.77
N GLN A 457 -0.79 22.73 -6.32
CA GLN A 457 0.52 22.25 -6.81
C GLN A 457 0.75 20.75 -6.52
N MET A 458 0.19 20.24 -5.43
CA MET A 458 0.33 18.83 -5.06
C MET A 458 -0.45 17.89 -5.99
N PHE A 459 -1.54 18.38 -6.60
CA PHE A 459 -2.39 17.57 -7.47
C PHE A 459 -2.20 17.85 -8.98
N GLY A 460 -1.33 18.75 -9.36
CA GLY A 460 -0.86 19.00 -10.72
C GLY A 460 -1.53 20.09 -11.39
#